data_0a19d0bbecbe1447512db3968fbe5992
#
_entry.id   0a19d0bbecbe1447512db3968fbe5992
#
_cell.length_a   1.000
_cell.length_b   1.000
_cell.length_c   1.000
_cell.angle_alpha   90.00
_cell.angle_beta   90.00
_cell.angle_gamma   90.00
#
_symmetry.space_group_name_H-M   'P 1'
#
loop_
_entity.id
_entity.type
_entity.pdbx_description
1 polymer ?
#
loop_
_entity_poly.entity_id
_entity_poly.type
_entity_poly.pdbx_seq_one_letter_code
_entity_poly.pdbx_strand_id
1 'polypeptide(L)'
;MKTLLIAMMLLALSHAAVGDDHASKLTLEKRQADSVMTVTNVDLGDEVTTISAKGKMGIYGTVYVTYNLTYNADRASGFVTGQGRGAVDKGTVAAGAFRGIWTREGSIVKIRQMVQISDGSQNMDIIDIDMLKDTFVIKAYKVR
;
A
#
# COMPACT_ATOMS: atom_id res chain seq x y z
N MET A 1 -73.76 32.65 20.14
CA MET A 1 -72.97 31.86 19.16
C MET A 1 -71.52 32.14 19.45
N LYS A 2 -70.82 31.20 20.09
CA LYS A 2 -69.41 31.36 20.51
C LYS A 2 -68.58 30.44 19.63
N THR A 3 -67.79 31.00 18.74
CA THR A 3 -66.88 30.33 17.87
C THR A 3 -65.60 29.96 18.63
N LEU A 4 -65.36 28.71 18.83
CA LEU A 4 -64.16 28.14 19.49
C LEU A 4 -63.05 27.95 18.45
N LEU A 5 -61.99 28.76 18.55
CA LEU A 5 -60.79 28.62 17.72
C LEU A 5 -59.85 27.63 18.42
N ILE A 6 -59.71 26.46 17.82
CA ILE A 6 -58.69 25.45 18.23
C ILE A 6 -57.41 25.79 17.51
N ALA A 7 -56.42 26.33 18.23
CA ALA A 7 -55.06 26.48 17.74
C ALA A 7 -54.34 25.13 17.85
N MET A 8 -54.10 24.51 16.71
CA MET A 8 -53.33 23.27 16.60
C MET A 8 -51.83 23.61 16.56
N MET A 9 -51.17 23.45 17.69
CA MET A 9 -49.73 23.71 17.84
C MET A 9 -48.99 22.47 17.31
N LEU A 10 -48.48 22.56 16.05
CA LEU A 10 -47.57 21.54 15.51
C LEU A 10 -46.21 21.71 16.19
N LEU A 11 -45.87 20.82 17.12
CA LEU A 11 -44.50 20.64 17.61
C LEU A 11 -43.70 19.90 16.50
N ALA A 12 -42.92 20.65 15.75
CA ALA A 12 -41.89 20.08 14.90
C ALA A 12 -40.76 19.60 15.81
N LEU A 13 -40.71 18.28 16.08
CA LEU A 13 -39.50 17.64 16.63
C LEU A 13 -38.44 17.61 15.52
N SER A 14 -37.57 18.62 15.53
CA SER A 14 -36.32 18.56 14.80
C SER A 14 -35.42 17.50 15.47
N HIS A 15 -35.40 16.29 14.92
CA HIS A 15 -34.36 15.32 15.24
C HIS A 15 -33.07 15.85 14.65
N ALA A 16 -32.23 16.49 15.46
CA ALA A 16 -30.84 16.68 15.15
C ALA A 16 -30.21 15.28 15.08
N ALA A 17 -30.04 14.74 13.87
CA ALA A 17 -29.19 13.63 13.66
C ALA A 17 -27.78 14.09 14.03
N VAL A 18 -27.35 13.81 15.25
CA VAL A 18 -25.94 13.85 15.61
C VAL A 18 -25.29 12.73 14.79
N GLY A 19 -24.79 13.08 13.62
CA GLY A 19 -23.91 12.22 12.86
C GLY A 19 -22.67 12.01 13.72
N ASP A 20 -22.53 10.81 14.28
CA ASP A 20 -21.30 10.36 14.92
C ASP A 20 -20.24 10.31 13.80
N ASP A 21 -19.49 11.41 13.68
CA ASP A 21 -18.38 11.56 12.75
C ASP A 21 -17.18 10.77 13.30
N HIS A 22 -17.39 9.47 13.53
CA HIS A 22 -16.32 8.51 13.68
C HIS A 22 -15.75 8.22 12.29
N ALA A 23 -15.14 9.24 11.69
CA ALA A 23 -14.21 9.03 10.61
C ALA A 23 -13.14 8.07 11.15
N SER A 24 -13.27 6.77 10.84
CA SER A 24 -12.30 5.76 11.24
C SER A 24 -10.97 6.12 10.61
N LYS A 25 -10.11 6.77 11.40
CA LYS A 25 -8.77 7.16 10.97
C LYS A 25 -7.99 5.89 10.69
N LEU A 26 -7.61 5.66 9.43
CA LEU A 26 -6.70 4.59 9.09
C LEU A 26 -5.36 4.84 9.79
N THR A 27 -5.02 3.99 10.75
CA THR A 27 -3.74 4.05 11.45
C THR A 27 -2.84 2.95 10.90
N LEU A 28 -1.71 3.34 10.34
CA LEU A 28 -0.70 2.42 9.85
C LEU A 28 0.33 2.17 10.95
N GLU A 29 0.41 0.94 11.43
CA GLU A 29 1.42 0.49 12.39
C GLU A 29 2.61 -0.11 11.63
N LYS A 30 3.82 0.43 11.84
CA LYS A 30 5.03 -0.15 11.23
C LYS A 30 5.20 -1.60 11.67
N ARG A 31 5.46 -2.48 10.71
CA ARG A 31 5.80 -3.89 11.01
C ARG A 31 7.22 -4.04 11.51
N GLN A 32 8.14 -3.23 10.99
CA GLN A 32 9.58 -3.25 11.28
C GLN A 32 10.24 -1.93 10.86
N ALA A 33 11.53 -1.80 11.11
CA ALA A 33 12.32 -0.69 10.58
C ALA A 33 12.31 -0.67 9.04
N ASP A 34 12.54 0.49 8.45
CA ASP A 34 12.65 0.64 7.00
C ASP A 34 13.76 -0.28 6.47
N SER A 35 13.47 -0.95 5.36
CA SER A 35 14.41 -1.85 4.70
C SER A 35 15.00 -1.19 3.47
N VAL A 36 16.32 -1.25 3.34
CA VAL A 36 17.03 -0.77 2.14
C VAL A 36 17.48 -1.98 1.33
N MET A 37 17.08 -1.99 0.06
CA MET A 37 17.45 -3.03 -0.89
C MET A 37 18.25 -2.41 -2.04
N THR A 38 18.93 -3.25 -2.79
CA THR A 38 19.67 -2.86 -4.00
C THR A 38 18.96 -3.39 -5.22
N VAL A 39 18.74 -2.54 -6.23
CA VAL A 39 18.28 -2.98 -7.55
C VAL A 39 19.35 -3.84 -8.19
N THR A 40 18.99 -5.03 -8.63
CA THR A 40 19.92 -6.00 -9.23
C THR A 40 19.74 -6.17 -10.73
N ASN A 41 18.55 -5.85 -11.23
CA ASN A 41 18.23 -5.87 -12.65
C ASN A 41 17.04 -4.98 -12.96
N VAL A 42 17.07 -4.35 -14.13
CA VAL A 42 15.93 -3.66 -14.73
C VAL A 42 15.81 -4.11 -16.17
N ASP A 43 14.67 -4.71 -16.50
CA ASP A 43 14.32 -5.13 -17.86
C ASP A 43 13.21 -4.21 -18.38
N LEU A 44 13.55 -3.38 -19.36
CA LEU A 44 12.67 -2.35 -19.91
C LEU A 44 11.92 -2.93 -21.11
N GLY A 45 10.62 -3.13 -20.95
CA GLY A 45 9.70 -3.50 -22.02
C GLY A 45 8.74 -2.38 -22.40
N ASP A 46 8.10 -2.49 -23.55
CA ASP A 46 7.16 -1.49 -24.04
C ASP A 46 5.87 -1.44 -23.21
N GLU A 47 5.41 -2.57 -22.71
CA GLU A 47 4.18 -2.69 -21.92
C GLU A 47 4.45 -2.90 -20.44
N VAL A 48 5.58 -3.55 -20.11
CA VAL A 48 5.94 -3.90 -18.74
C VAL A 48 7.42 -3.67 -18.52
N THR A 49 7.76 -2.98 -17.44
CA THR A 49 9.12 -2.95 -16.91
C THR A 49 9.23 -3.91 -15.73
N THR A 50 10.25 -4.76 -15.74
CA THR A 50 10.55 -5.66 -14.62
C THR A 50 11.75 -5.13 -13.83
N ILE A 51 11.57 -4.97 -12.52
CA ILE A 51 12.64 -4.55 -11.59
C ILE A 51 12.87 -5.68 -10.60
N SER A 52 14.11 -6.13 -10.49
CA SER A 52 14.54 -7.10 -9.46
C SER A 52 15.43 -6.42 -8.44
N ALA A 53 15.24 -6.78 -7.18
CA ALA A 53 16.03 -6.23 -6.07
C ALA A 53 16.32 -7.30 -5.01
N LYS A 54 17.35 -7.05 -4.20
CA LYS A 54 17.71 -7.88 -3.04
C LYS A 54 18.17 -7.04 -1.86
N GLY A 55 17.96 -7.55 -0.65
CA GLY A 55 18.44 -6.90 0.56
C GLY A 55 18.01 -7.60 1.83
N LYS A 56 18.41 -7.04 2.95
CA LYS A 56 17.94 -7.46 4.26
C LYS A 56 16.61 -6.78 4.55
N MET A 57 15.61 -7.56 4.96
CA MET A 57 14.27 -7.06 5.22
C MET A 57 13.75 -7.56 6.59
N GLY A 58 14.42 -7.13 7.66
CA GLY A 58 14.05 -7.40 9.05
C GLY A 58 13.72 -8.87 9.30
N ILE A 59 12.50 -9.14 9.77
CA ILE A 59 12.01 -10.49 10.11
C ILE A 59 11.96 -11.46 8.93
N TYR A 60 11.98 -10.95 7.69
CA TYR A 60 11.95 -11.77 6.46
C TYR A 60 13.35 -12.19 5.98
N GLY A 61 14.41 -11.77 6.69
CA GLY A 61 15.79 -12.15 6.39
C GLY A 61 16.33 -11.53 5.10
N THR A 62 17.03 -12.32 4.29
CA THR A 62 17.51 -11.89 2.97
C THR A 62 16.43 -12.12 1.93
N VAL A 63 15.89 -11.03 1.40
CA VAL A 63 14.78 -11.05 0.43
C VAL A 63 15.30 -10.82 -0.98
N TYR A 64 14.78 -11.62 -1.91
CA TYR A 64 14.83 -11.41 -3.36
C TYR A 64 13.43 -11.13 -3.84
N VAL A 65 13.25 -10.08 -4.64
CA VAL A 65 11.94 -9.61 -5.06
C VAL A 65 11.96 -9.16 -6.51
N THR A 66 10.84 -9.40 -7.20
CA THR A 66 10.64 -8.95 -8.59
C THR A 66 9.33 -8.19 -8.68
N TYR A 67 9.39 -7.02 -9.29
CA TYR A 67 8.27 -6.11 -9.55
C TYR A 67 8.01 -6.04 -11.05
N ASN A 68 6.76 -6.17 -11.47
CA ASN A 68 6.31 -5.97 -12.84
C ASN A 68 5.43 -4.72 -12.86
N LEU A 69 5.88 -3.67 -13.52
CA LEU A 69 5.23 -2.37 -13.64
C LEU A 69 4.60 -2.27 -15.03
N THR A 70 3.26 -2.29 -15.10
CA THR A 70 2.52 -1.99 -16.33
C THR A 70 2.30 -0.49 -16.45
N TYR A 71 2.19 0.02 -17.67
CA TYR A 71 2.06 1.44 -17.94
C TYR A 71 0.63 1.87 -18.20
N ASN A 72 0.23 3.01 -17.65
CA ASN A 72 -0.88 3.81 -18.14
C ASN A 72 -0.46 4.61 -19.37
N ALA A 73 -1.41 5.30 -20.01
CA ALA A 73 -1.14 6.09 -21.21
C ALA A 73 -0.10 7.21 -21.01
N ASP A 74 0.05 7.73 -19.79
CA ASP A 74 1.04 8.74 -19.42
C ASP A 74 2.48 8.20 -19.32
N ARG A 75 2.64 6.86 -19.31
CA ARG A 75 3.90 6.14 -19.13
C ARG A 75 4.70 6.55 -17.88
N ALA A 76 4.06 7.22 -16.95
CA ALA A 76 4.63 7.68 -15.68
C ALA A 76 3.87 7.15 -14.48
N SER A 77 2.87 6.30 -14.71
CA SER A 77 2.06 5.64 -13.70
C SER A 77 1.56 4.28 -14.20
N GLY A 78 0.99 3.48 -13.31
CA GLY A 78 0.37 2.22 -13.68
C GLY A 78 0.13 1.29 -12.49
N PHE A 79 -0.09 0.01 -12.83
CA PHE A 79 -0.22 -1.03 -11.83
C PHE A 79 1.11 -1.74 -11.62
N VAL A 80 1.29 -2.25 -10.40
CA VAL A 80 2.43 -3.10 -10.06
C VAL A 80 1.93 -4.44 -9.52
N THR A 81 2.58 -5.50 -9.96
CA THR A 81 2.44 -6.85 -9.40
C THR A 81 3.82 -7.44 -9.16
N GLY A 82 3.89 -8.43 -8.31
CA GLY A 82 5.15 -9.14 -8.12
C GLY A 82 5.14 -10.12 -6.98
N GLN A 83 6.32 -10.62 -6.68
CA GLN A 83 6.53 -11.61 -5.63
C GLN A 83 7.93 -11.50 -5.05
N GLY A 84 8.07 -11.96 -3.81
CA GLY A 84 9.34 -12.03 -3.11
C GLY A 84 9.52 -13.34 -2.35
N ARG A 85 10.77 -13.65 -2.07
CA ARG A 85 11.18 -14.77 -1.21
C ARG A 85 12.22 -14.27 -0.24
N GLY A 86 12.00 -14.55 1.04
CA GLY A 86 12.91 -14.21 2.13
C GLY A 86 13.52 -15.46 2.72
N ALA A 87 14.83 -15.57 2.70
CA ALA A 87 15.57 -16.61 3.42
C ALA A 87 15.78 -16.15 4.86
N VAL A 88 14.93 -16.63 5.78
CA VAL A 88 14.95 -16.25 7.19
C VAL A 88 16.09 -16.97 7.92
N ASP A 89 16.17 -18.30 7.71
CA ASP A 89 17.22 -19.17 8.23
C ASP A 89 17.46 -20.36 7.30
N LYS A 90 18.22 -21.38 7.74
CA LYS A 90 18.57 -22.56 6.92
C LYS A 90 17.36 -23.41 6.48
N GLY A 91 16.24 -23.33 7.18
CA GLY A 91 15.04 -24.14 6.93
C GLY A 91 13.81 -23.36 6.56
N THR A 92 13.83 -22.03 6.73
CA THR A 92 12.64 -21.20 6.63
C THR A 92 12.73 -20.19 5.49
N VAL A 93 11.77 -20.27 4.57
CA VAL A 93 11.59 -19.30 3.49
C VAL A 93 10.22 -18.63 3.64
N ALA A 94 10.22 -17.32 3.82
CA ALA A 94 9.02 -16.52 3.71
C ALA A 94 8.73 -16.22 2.24
N ALA A 95 7.47 -16.32 1.84
CA ALA A 95 7.02 -15.97 0.49
C ALA A 95 5.98 -14.87 0.55
N GLY A 96 6.06 -13.90 -0.35
CA GLY A 96 5.08 -12.84 -0.49
C GLY A 96 4.69 -12.63 -1.95
N ALA A 97 3.42 -12.30 -2.18
CA ALA A 97 2.92 -11.82 -3.46
C ALA A 97 2.21 -10.50 -3.22
N PHE A 98 2.28 -9.59 -4.19
CA PHE A 98 1.74 -8.25 -4.01
C PHE A 98 1.12 -7.67 -5.27
N ARG A 99 0.24 -6.68 -5.04
CA ARG A 99 -0.39 -5.85 -6.06
C ARG A 99 -0.54 -4.43 -5.56
N GLY A 100 -0.44 -3.47 -6.47
CA GLY A 100 -0.59 -2.07 -6.13
C GLY A 100 -0.54 -1.16 -7.33
N ILE A 101 -0.19 0.09 -7.05
CA ILE A 101 -0.04 1.16 -8.03
C ILE A 101 1.37 1.75 -7.92
N TRP A 102 1.84 2.30 -9.00
CA TRP A 102 3.09 3.05 -9.04
C TRP A 102 2.94 4.37 -9.78
N THR A 103 3.77 5.32 -9.40
CA THR A 103 3.95 6.60 -10.10
C THR A 103 5.44 6.91 -10.19
N ARG A 104 5.83 7.74 -11.16
CA ARG A 104 7.20 8.20 -11.34
C ARG A 104 7.27 9.72 -11.32
N GLU A 105 8.16 10.24 -10.51
CA GLU A 105 8.53 11.66 -10.45
C GLU A 105 10.02 11.79 -10.71
N GLY A 106 10.40 12.23 -11.91
CA GLY A 106 11.80 12.23 -12.32
C GLY A 106 12.40 10.84 -12.32
N SER A 107 13.48 10.63 -11.53
CA SER A 107 14.15 9.34 -11.35
C SER A 107 13.58 8.50 -10.20
N ILE A 108 12.61 9.01 -9.46
CA ILE A 108 12.02 8.33 -8.32
C ILE A 108 10.74 7.61 -8.74
N VAL A 109 10.71 6.29 -8.57
CA VAL A 109 9.51 5.47 -8.70
C VAL A 109 8.92 5.24 -7.32
N LYS A 110 7.66 5.63 -7.14
CA LYS A 110 6.90 5.46 -5.89
C LYS A 110 5.90 4.35 -6.05
N ILE A 111 5.92 3.36 -5.15
CA ILE A 111 4.97 2.23 -5.16
C ILE A 111 4.15 2.24 -3.87
N ARG A 112 2.87 1.91 -4.00
CA ARG A 112 1.92 1.64 -2.92
C ARG A 112 1.26 0.31 -3.19
N GLN A 113 1.48 -0.69 -2.33
CA GLN A 113 1.03 -2.05 -2.60
C GLN A 113 0.55 -2.78 -1.35
N MET A 114 -0.33 -3.74 -1.59
CA MET A 114 -0.74 -4.73 -0.59
C MET A 114 0.04 -6.02 -0.81
N VAL A 115 0.57 -6.58 0.26
CA VAL A 115 1.36 -7.81 0.26
C VAL A 115 0.65 -8.88 1.06
N GLN A 116 0.48 -10.05 0.46
CA GLN A 116 0.02 -11.28 1.13
C GLN A 116 1.25 -12.15 1.39
N ILE A 117 1.46 -12.55 2.63
CA ILE A 117 2.61 -13.35 3.05
C ILE A 117 2.18 -14.79 3.34
N SER A 118 3.09 -15.74 3.17
CA SER A 118 2.82 -17.19 3.29
C SER A 118 2.40 -17.64 4.69
N ASP A 119 2.67 -16.85 5.73
CA ASP A 119 2.21 -17.07 7.10
C ASP A 119 0.78 -16.56 7.35
N GLY A 120 0.11 -16.02 6.31
CA GLY A 120 -1.22 -15.43 6.38
C GLY A 120 -1.25 -13.95 6.77
N SER A 121 -0.12 -13.37 7.15
CA SER A 121 -0.05 -11.94 7.46
C SER A 121 -0.12 -11.08 6.20
N GLN A 122 -0.54 -9.84 6.38
CA GLN A 122 -0.67 -8.87 5.30
C GLN A 122 0.07 -7.57 5.65
N ASN A 123 0.69 -6.98 4.65
CA ASN A 123 1.31 -5.67 4.75
C ASN A 123 0.73 -4.71 3.73
N MET A 124 0.75 -3.42 4.07
CA MET A 124 0.77 -2.33 3.13
C MET A 124 2.20 -1.82 3.05
N ASP A 125 2.81 -1.90 1.87
CA ASP A 125 4.15 -1.38 1.66
C ASP A 125 4.12 -0.05 0.91
N ILE A 126 4.91 0.89 1.42
CA ILE A 126 5.22 2.17 0.78
C ILE A 126 6.67 2.12 0.36
N ILE A 127 6.93 2.25 -0.93
CA ILE A 127 8.24 2.03 -1.52
C ILE A 127 8.64 3.24 -2.35
N ASP A 128 9.90 3.65 -2.19
CA ASP A 128 10.56 4.62 -3.05
C ASP A 128 11.81 3.99 -3.66
N ILE A 129 11.91 4.00 -5.01
CA ILE A 129 13.05 3.51 -5.77
C ILE A 129 13.76 4.72 -6.38
N ASP A 130 15.01 4.95 -6.01
CA ASP A 130 15.86 5.95 -6.65
C ASP A 130 16.66 5.28 -7.77
N MET A 131 16.26 5.51 -9.01
CA MET A 131 16.87 4.90 -10.19
C MET A 131 18.27 5.41 -10.48
N LEU A 132 18.66 6.57 -9.92
CA LEU A 132 20.03 7.11 -10.07
C LEU A 132 21.02 6.47 -9.09
N LYS A 133 20.50 5.98 -7.94
CA LYS A 133 21.33 5.40 -6.89
C LYS A 133 21.19 3.89 -6.78
N ASP A 134 20.36 3.27 -7.62
CA ASP A 134 20.00 1.85 -7.55
C ASP A 134 19.51 1.41 -6.16
N THR A 135 18.88 2.34 -5.44
CA THR A 135 18.41 2.11 -4.08
C THR A 135 16.91 1.96 -4.00
N PHE A 136 16.47 1.18 -3.03
CA PHE A 136 15.11 0.73 -2.86
C PHE A 136 14.76 0.79 -1.37
N VAL A 137 13.91 1.72 -0.98
CA VAL A 137 13.51 1.87 0.42
C VAL A 137 12.08 1.37 0.60
N ILE A 138 11.88 0.41 1.49
CA ILE A 138 10.58 -0.20 1.80
C ILE A 138 10.17 0.15 3.22
N LYS A 139 8.98 0.72 3.37
CA LYS A 139 8.29 0.95 4.64
C LYS A 139 7.11 -0.01 4.71
N ALA A 140 7.23 -1.06 5.52
CA ALA A 140 6.19 -2.07 5.68
C ALA A 140 5.30 -1.76 6.88
N TYR A 141 3.99 -1.73 6.67
CA TYR A 141 2.96 -1.50 7.68
C TYR A 141 2.07 -2.72 7.81
N LYS A 142 1.65 -3.03 9.05
CA LYS A 142 0.70 -4.12 9.30
C LYS A 142 -0.68 -3.76 8.76
N VAL A 143 -1.34 -4.72 8.14
CA VAL A 143 -2.76 -4.71 7.84
C VAL A 143 -3.42 -5.76 8.72
N ARG A 144 -4.50 -5.41 9.35
CA ARG A 144 -5.26 -6.32 10.21
C ARG A 144 -6.41 -6.92 9.43
#